data_cb640125577f1b8e0f54a6be6366701d
#
_entry.id   cb640125577f1b8e0f54a6be6366701d
#
_cell.length_a   1.000
_cell.length_b   1.000
_cell.length_c   1.000
_cell.angle_alpha   90.00
_cell.angle_beta   90.00
_cell.angle_gamma   90.00
#
_symmetry.space_group_name_H-M   'P 1'
#
loop_
_entity.id
_entity.type
_entity.pdbx_description
1 polymer ?
#
loop_
_entity_poly.entity_id
_entity_poly.type
_entity_poly.pdbx_seq_one_letter_code
_entity_poly.pdbx_strand_id
1 'polypeptide(L)'
;VIQCLPYIGFPPAIKALKIIKEASAVSPANNLVRLSKITVDPAQLDAYNAYLKEEIEASVRLEPGVLTLYATADKKQPNKITILEIYADREAYEKHIQTPHFQKYKQGTLSMVEELELTDTTPLLPGLKIK
;
A
#
# COMPACT_ATOMS: atom_id res chain seq x y z
N VAL A 1 16.44 -28.19 -4.74
CA VAL A 1 16.22 -28.34 -4.99
C VAL A 1 15.84 -28.79 -6.02
N ILE A 2 15.81 -28.82 -6.38
CA ILE A 2 15.44 -29.17 -7.23
C ILE A 2 16.04 -29.99 -7.84
N GLN A 3 16.76 -30.19 -7.72
CA GLN A 3 17.44 -30.94 -8.22
C GLN A 3 17.09 -32.09 -8.24
N CYS A 4 16.94 -32.32 -7.86
CA CYS A 4 16.79 -33.46 -7.78
C CYS A 4 15.77 -33.91 -8.50
N LEU A 5 15.39 -33.53 -8.92
CA LEU A 5 14.47 -34.00 -9.44
C LEU A 5 14.58 -34.16 -10.56
N PRO A 6 14.89 -34.41 -11.02
CA PRO A 6 15.15 -34.56 -12.10
C PRO A 6 14.28 -34.75 -13.05
N TYR A 7 13.99 -34.78 -12.94
CA TYR A 7 13.50 -35.06 -13.64
C TYR A 7 12.66 -35.06 -14.24
N ILE A 8 12.74 -34.76 -14.26
CA ILE A 8 11.78 -35.05 -14.59
C ILE A 8 11.03 -34.22 -15.23
N GLY A 9 10.87 -33.89 -15.57
CA GLY A 9 10.05 -33.29 -16.21
C GLY A 9 10.24 -32.03 -16.56
N PHE A 10 10.01 -31.45 -17.45
CA PHE A 10 10.18 -30.28 -17.69
C PHE A 10 9.21 -29.41 -17.11
N PRO A 11 8.20 -29.71 -16.62
CA PRO A 11 7.37 -28.81 -15.90
C PRO A 11 8.10 -28.03 -14.84
N PRO A 12 9.10 -28.56 -14.14
CA PRO A 12 9.83 -27.74 -13.19
C PRO A 12 10.46 -26.50 -13.80
N ALA A 13 10.98 -26.60 -14.99
CA ALA A 13 11.59 -25.46 -15.63
C ALA A 13 10.57 -24.40 -16.00
N ILE A 14 9.40 -24.84 -16.46
CA ILE A 14 8.35 -23.90 -16.81
C ILE A 14 7.83 -23.18 -15.58
N LYS A 15 7.68 -23.89 -14.49
CA LYS A 15 7.25 -23.27 -13.24
C LYS A 15 8.25 -22.24 -12.76
N ALA A 16 9.54 -22.55 -12.85
CA ALA A 16 10.57 -21.62 -12.43
C ALA A 16 10.52 -20.33 -13.25
N LEU A 17 10.32 -20.47 -14.55
CA LEU A 17 10.20 -19.30 -15.40
C LEU A 17 9.02 -18.45 -15.02
N LYS A 18 7.88 -19.05 -14.75
CA LYS A 18 6.70 -18.32 -14.37
C LYS A 18 6.91 -17.60 -13.04
N ILE A 19 7.53 -18.26 -12.08
CA ILE A 19 7.78 -17.65 -10.78
C ILE A 19 8.71 -16.45 -10.93
N ILE A 20 9.72 -16.56 -11.75
CA ILE A 20 10.64 -15.45 -11.98
C ILE A 20 9.92 -14.27 -12.60
N LYS A 21 9.02 -14.53 -13.55
CA LYS A 21 8.25 -13.47 -14.15
C LYS A 21 7.36 -12.77 -13.15
N GLU A 22 6.69 -13.55 -12.31
CA GLU A 22 5.83 -12.98 -11.30
C GLU A 22 6.62 -12.17 -10.27
N ALA A 23 7.77 -12.66 -9.87
CA ALA A 23 8.62 -11.93 -8.96
C ALA A 23 9.10 -10.63 -9.58
N SER A 24 9.40 -10.63 -10.88
CA SER A 24 9.79 -9.40 -11.57
C SER A 24 8.67 -8.38 -11.59
N ALA A 25 7.41 -8.83 -11.69
CA ALA A 25 6.28 -7.92 -11.75
C ALA A 25 6.09 -7.15 -10.44
N VAL A 26 6.62 -7.66 -9.31
CA VAL A 26 6.53 -6.97 -8.03
C VAL A 26 7.91 -6.52 -7.56
N SER A 27 8.76 -6.17 -8.50
CA SER A 27 10.11 -5.71 -8.20
C SER A 27 10.06 -4.43 -7.37
N PRO A 28 10.88 -4.35 -6.30
CA PRO A 28 10.93 -3.13 -5.48
C PRO A 28 11.27 -1.87 -6.26
N ALA A 29 11.97 -1.98 -7.38
CA ALA A 29 12.32 -0.83 -8.20
C ALA A 29 11.09 -0.18 -8.83
N ASN A 30 9.97 -0.92 -8.96
CA ASN A 30 8.75 -0.40 -9.54
C ASN A 30 7.76 0.10 -8.50
N ASN A 31 8.09 0.01 -7.22
CA ASN A 31 7.16 0.42 -6.17
C ASN A 31 6.85 1.89 -6.26
N LEU A 32 5.60 2.21 -6.09
CA LEU A 32 5.16 3.59 -5.92
C LEU A 32 5.12 3.86 -4.43
N VAL A 33 5.93 4.81 -3.97
CA VAL A 33 6.05 5.13 -2.55
C VAL A 33 5.61 6.57 -2.34
N ARG A 34 4.68 6.76 -1.42
CA ARG A 34 4.08 8.07 -1.19
C ARG A 34 3.95 8.34 0.29
N LEU A 35 4.13 9.60 0.66
CA LEU A 35 3.79 10.08 1.99
C LEU A 35 2.56 10.97 1.89
N SER A 36 1.53 10.62 2.66
CA SER A 36 0.34 11.44 2.79
C SER A 36 0.37 12.13 4.13
N LYS A 37 0.23 13.44 4.14
CA LYS A 37 0.10 14.22 5.37
C LYS A 37 -1.29 14.83 5.38
N ILE A 38 -2.04 14.52 6.41
CA ILE A 38 -3.46 14.86 6.47
C ILE A 38 -3.72 15.61 7.76
N THR A 39 -4.34 16.79 7.66
CA THR A 39 -4.83 17.50 8.83
C THR A 39 -6.34 17.37 8.86
N VAL A 40 -6.86 16.83 9.95
CA VAL A 40 -8.28 16.54 10.11
C VAL A 40 -8.88 17.56 11.04
N ASP A 41 -10.14 17.94 10.80
CA ASP A 41 -10.92 18.74 11.73
C ASP A 41 -10.94 18.02 13.07
N PRO A 42 -10.41 18.62 14.15
CA PRO A 42 -10.33 17.93 15.43
C PRO A 42 -11.69 17.46 15.95
N ALA A 43 -12.76 18.17 15.59
CA ALA A 43 -14.10 17.80 16.04
C ALA A 43 -14.59 16.51 15.37
N GLN A 44 -13.97 16.10 14.27
CA GLN A 44 -14.38 14.91 13.53
C GLN A 44 -13.31 13.81 13.56
N LEU A 45 -12.32 13.94 14.43
CA LEU A 45 -11.17 13.05 14.41
C LEU A 45 -11.55 11.60 14.67
N ASP A 46 -12.44 11.34 15.61
CA ASP A 46 -12.84 9.95 15.92
C ASP A 46 -13.52 9.30 14.71
N ALA A 47 -14.41 10.05 14.05
CA ALA A 47 -15.08 9.53 12.87
C ALA A 47 -14.08 9.31 11.74
N TYR A 48 -13.16 10.25 11.56
CA TYR A 48 -12.14 10.12 10.53
C TYR A 48 -11.31 8.87 10.76
N ASN A 49 -10.85 8.69 11.98
CA ASN A 49 -10.00 7.53 12.30
C ASN A 49 -10.72 6.21 12.08
N ALA A 50 -12.01 6.16 12.32
CA ALA A 50 -12.80 4.94 12.08
C ALA A 50 -12.81 4.62 10.58
N TYR A 51 -13.04 5.62 9.73
CA TYR A 51 -13.00 5.43 8.28
C TYR A 51 -11.61 4.98 7.83
N LEU A 52 -10.57 5.64 8.33
CA LEU A 52 -9.20 5.34 7.89
C LEU A 52 -8.79 3.93 8.28
N LYS A 53 -9.11 3.52 9.52
CA LYS A 53 -8.75 2.17 9.98
C LYS A 53 -9.43 1.09 9.16
N GLU A 54 -10.70 1.29 8.83
CA GLU A 54 -11.44 0.34 8.02
C GLU A 54 -10.81 0.24 6.63
N GLU A 55 -10.47 1.38 6.04
CA GLU A 55 -9.92 1.42 4.70
C GLU A 55 -8.56 0.73 4.65
N ILE A 56 -7.68 1.05 5.60
CA ILE A 56 -6.35 0.45 5.66
C ILE A 56 -6.43 -1.06 5.80
N GLU A 57 -7.27 -1.51 6.71
CA GLU A 57 -7.40 -2.93 6.98
C GLU A 57 -7.93 -3.69 5.76
N ALA A 58 -8.93 -3.13 5.10
CA ALA A 58 -9.47 -3.76 3.91
C ALA A 58 -8.45 -3.76 2.77
N SER A 59 -7.75 -2.67 2.59
CA SER A 59 -6.78 -2.55 1.49
C SER A 59 -5.64 -3.55 1.63
N VAL A 60 -5.04 -3.61 2.81
CA VAL A 60 -3.91 -4.51 3.04
C VAL A 60 -4.35 -5.96 2.96
N ARG A 61 -5.56 -6.27 3.42
CA ARG A 61 -6.05 -7.63 3.43
C ARG A 61 -6.51 -8.12 2.05
N LEU A 62 -7.11 -7.23 1.25
CA LEU A 62 -7.78 -7.64 0.01
C LEU A 62 -6.99 -7.34 -1.25
N GLU A 63 -6.03 -6.41 -1.21
CA GLU A 63 -5.34 -5.96 -2.42
C GLU A 63 -3.88 -6.39 -2.40
N PRO A 64 -3.51 -7.39 -3.22
CA PRO A 64 -2.11 -7.85 -3.22
C PRO A 64 -1.12 -6.76 -3.60
N GLY A 65 -1.54 -5.77 -4.36
CA GLY A 65 -0.66 -4.69 -4.78
C GLY A 65 -0.50 -3.57 -3.75
N VAL A 66 -1.25 -3.60 -2.65
CA VAL A 66 -1.06 -2.66 -1.55
C VAL A 66 -0.09 -3.31 -0.58
N LEU A 67 1.15 -2.85 -0.60
CA LEU A 67 2.21 -3.48 0.19
C LEU A 67 2.31 -2.88 1.59
N THR A 68 2.05 -1.59 1.73
CA THR A 68 2.14 -0.91 3.03
C THR A 68 1.18 0.27 3.04
N LEU A 69 0.40 0.34 4.11
CA LEU A 69 -0.34 1.53 4.47
C LEU A 69 -0.13 1.70 5.97
N TYR A 70 0.87 2.48 6.33
CA TYR A 70 1.25 2.61 7.74
C TYR A 70 0.93 4.04 8.20
N ALA A 71 -0.15 4.17 8.96
CA ALA A 71 -0.64 5.47 9.40
C ALA A 71 -0.22 5.75 10.83
N THR A 72 0.22 6.98 11.07
CA THR A 72 0.59 7.44 12.41
C THR A 72 -0.07 8.79 12.67
N ALA A 73 -0.33 9.07 13.93
CA ALA A 73 -0.85 10.36 14.35
C ALA A 73 0.20 11.03 15.22
N ASP A 74 0.35 12.33 15.08
CA ASP A 74 1.26 13.10 15.92
C ASP A 74 0.78 13.02 17.38
N LYS A 75 1.72 12.76 18.29
CA LYS A 75 1.34 12.57 19.70
C LYS A 75 0.79 13.85 20.34
N LYS A 76 1.29 15.00 19.91
CA LYS A 76 0.85 16.29 20.46
C LYS A 76 -0.36 16.87 19.75
N GLN A 77 -0.47 16.59 18.45
CA GLN A 77 -1.58 17.06 17.64
C GLN A 77 -2.17 15.86 16.88
N PRO A 78 -3.02 15.05 17.55
CA PRO A 78 -3.49 13.79 16.96
C PRO A 78 -4.29 13.94 15.68
N ASN A 79 -4.76 15.15 15.37
CA ASN A 79 -5.46 15.40 14.12
C ASN A 79 -4.49 15.56 12.93
N LYS A 80 -3.19 15.48 13.18
CA LYS A 80 -2.18 15.47 12.11
C LYS A 80 -1.71 14.05 11.90
N ILE A 81 -2.04 13.50 10.75
CA ILE A 81 -1.83 12.10 10.43
C ILE A 81 -0.89 12.00 9.25
N THR A 82 0.07 11.08 9.35
CA THR A 82 1.00 10.79 8.26
C THR A 82 0.88 9.32 7.90
N ILE A 83 0.77 9.05 6.61
CA ILE A 83 0.68 7.67 6.13
C ILE A 83 1.83 7.40 5.17
N LEU A 84 2.60 6.34 5.46
CA LEU A 84 3.55 5.80 4.49
C LEU A 84 2.79 4.80 3.64
N GLU A 85 2.76 5.05 2.34
CA GLU A 85 2.02 4.22 1.39
C GLU A 85 2.99 3.61 0.40
N ILE A 86 2.93 2.30 0.24
CA ILE A 86 3.76 1.60 -0.74
C ILE A 86 2.85 0.68 -1.55
N TYR A 87 2.86 0.89 -2.87
CA TYR A 87 2.11 0.05 -3.81
C TYR A 87 3.11 -0.69 -4.69
N ALA A 88 2.72 -1.87 -5.16
CA ALA A 88 3.59 -2.70 -6.00
C ALA A 88 4.06 -1.94 -7.23
N ASP A 89 3.16 -1.15 -7.83
CA ASP A 89 3.45 -0.30 -8.97
C ASP A 89 2.34 0.72 -9.13
N ARG A 90 2.41 1.51 -10.18
CA ARG A 90 1.39 2.53 -10.44
C ARG A 90 0.04 1.91 -10.73
N GLU A 91 0.02 0.79 -11.42
CA GLU A 91 -1.24 0.12 -11.74
C GLU A 91 -1.96 -0.33 -10.47
N ALA A 92 -1.21 -0.84 -9.50
CA ALA A 92 -1.77 -1.24 -8.22
C ALA A 92 -2.40 -0.05 -7.49
N TYR A 93 -1.76 1.11 -7.57
CA TYR A 93 -2.31 2.32 -6.98
C TYR A 93 -3.60 2.73 -7.70
N GLU A 94 -3.60 2.68 -9.03
CA GLU A 94 -4.78 3.07 -9.78
C GLU A 94 -5.96 2.14 -9.52
N LYS A 95 -5.70 0.87 -9.30
CA LYS A 95 -6.75 -0.06 -8.89
C LYS A 95 -7.23 0.25 -7.49
N HIS A 96 -6.31 0.57 -6.60
CA HIS A 96 -6.62 0.84 -5.19
C HIS A 96 -7.64 1.96 -5.06
N ILE A 97 -7.45 3.06 -5.76
CA ILE A 97 -8.33 4.21 -5.60
C ILE A 97 -9.72 3.98 -6.20
N GLN A 98 -9.90 2.89 -6.94
CA GLN A 98 -11.21 2.54 -7.50
C GLN A 98 -11.96 1.51 -6.66
N THR A 99 -11.36 1.00 -5.59
CA THR A 99 -11.99 -0.01 -4.75
C THR A 99 -13.15 0.58 -3.95
N PRO A 100 -14.16 -0.25 -3.61
CA PRO A 100 -15.27 0.24 -2.79
C PRO A 100 -14.81 0.76 -1.43
N HIS A 101 -13.82 0.11 -0.82
CA HIS A 101 -13.36 0.54 0.50
C HIS A 101 -12.59 1.86 0.42
N PHE A 102 -11.82 2.10 -0.63
CA PHE A 102 -11.18 3.40 -0.78
C PHE A 102 -12.22 4.50 -1.03
N GLN A 103 -13.18 4.23 -1.91
CA GLN A 103 -14.21 5.20 -2.24
C GLN A 103 -15.07 5.55 -1.01
N LYS A 104 -15.38 4.55 -0.19
CA LYS A 104 -16.13 4.80 1.04
C LYS A 104 -15.35 5.74 1.96
N TYR A 105 -14.06 5.46 2.13
CA TYR A 105 -13.19 6.32 2.93
C TYR A 105 -13.13 7.73 2.34
N LYS A 106 -12.85 7.83 1.06
CA LYS A 106 -12.64 9.12 0.41
C LYS A 106 -13.88 9.99 0.51
N GLN A 107 -15.04 9.42 0.19
CA GLN A 107 -16.27 10.18 0.21
C GLN A 107 -16.74 10.48 1.62
N GLY A 108 -16.58 9.52 2.54
CA GLY A 108 -17.03 9.71 3.91
C GLY A 108 -16.20 10.72 4.68
N THR A 109 -14.94 10.92 4.30
CA THR A 109 -14.06 11.83 5.03
C THR A 109 -13.81 13.15 4.33
N LEU A 110 -14.40 13.35 3.16
CA LEU A 110 -14.11 14.52 2.34
C LEU A 110 -14.30 15.83 3.10
N SER A 111 -15.37 15.94 3.88
CA SER A 111 -15.66 17.15 4.63
C SER A 111 -14.89 17.24 5.96
N MET A 112 -14.14 16.21 6.31
CA MET A 112 -13.40 16.16 7.57
C MET A 112 -11.94 16.60 7.42
N VAL A 113 -11.42 16.62 6.19
CA VAL A 113 -10.03 16.92 5.93
C VAL A 113 -9.86 18.41 5.67
N GLU A 114 -9.00 19.03 6.47
CA GLU A 114 -8.71 20.46 6.33
C GLU A 114 -7.53 20.69 5.39
N GLU A 115 -6.54 19.79 5.45
CA GLU A 115 -5.36 19.90 4.59
C GLU A 115 -4.91 18.50 4.17
N LEU A 116 -4.43 18.40 2.94
CA LEU A 116 -3.90 17.16 2.40
C LEU A 116 -2.66 17.46 1.57
N GLU A 117 -1.56 16.82 1.94
CA GLU A 117 -0.32 16.94 1.18
C GLU A 117 0.12 15.53 0.77
N LEU A 118 0.26 15.32 -0.53
CA LEU A 118 0.70 14.04 -1.08
C LEU A 118 2.08 14.22 -1.70
N THR A 119 3.07 13.50 -1.20
CA THR A 119 4.43 13.59 -1.71
C THR A 119 4.87 12.26 -2.27
N ASP A 120 5.10 12.21 -3.58
CA ASP A 120 5.69 11.03 -4.20
C ASP A 120 7.17 11.01 -3.89
N THR A 121 7.67 9.85 -3.50
CA THR A 121 9.05 9.71 -3.05
C THR A 121 9.72 8.56 -3.78
N THR A 122 11.05 8.56 -3.75
CA THR A 122 11.85 7.49 -4.31
C THR A 122 12.58 6.80 -3.16
N PRO A 123 12.38 5.50 -2.98
CA PRO A 123 13.08 4.81 -1.91
C PRO A 123 14.59 4.82 -2.16
N LEU A 124 15.35 5.09 -1.11
CA LEU A 124 16.80 5.13 -1.21
C LEU A 124 17.39 3.72 -1.35
N LEU A 125 16.74 2.74 -0.73
CA LEU A 125 17.16 1.34 -0.79
C LEU A 125 15.93 0.49 -1.12
N PRO A 126 15.56 0.40 -2.41
CA PRO A 126 14.29 -0.25 -2.78
C PRO A 126 14.18 -1.69 -2.34
N GLY A 127 15.28 -2.42 -2.29
CA GLY A 127 15.26 -3.82 -1.89
C GLY A 127 15.22 -4.04 -0.40
N LEU A 128 15.41 -2.99 0.39
CA LEU A 128 15.44 -3.13 1.84
C LEU A 128 14.02 -3.12 2.39
N LYS A 129 13.66 -4.16 3.10
CA LYS A 129 12.32 -4.28 3.66
C LYS A 129 12.33 -3.94 5.12
N ILE A 130 11.17 -3.56 5.62
CA ILE A 130 10.98 -3.37 7.04
C ILE A 130 11.06 -4.74 7.70
N LYS A 131 11.83 -4.80 8.77
CA LYS A 131 12.13 -6.05 9.42
C LYS A 131 11.05 -6.46 10.40
#